data_b92cfcfe271997944cfbadf2e1834267
#
_entry.id   b92cfcfe271997944cfbadf2e1834267
#
_cell.length_a   1.000
_cell.length_b   1.000
_cell.length_c   1.000
_cell.angle_alpha   90.00
_cell.angle_beta   90.00
_cell.angle_gamma   90.00
#
_symmetry.space_group_name_H-M   'P 1'
#
loop_
_entity.id
_entity.type
_entity.pdbx_description
1 polymer ?
#
loop_
_entity_poly.entity_id
_entity_poly.type
_entity_poly.pdbx_seq_one_letter_code
_entity_poly.pdbx_strand_id
1 'polypeptide(L)'
;MKISLLMFFKIVGLMLCISIYDSSASSNKPNFIVIMTDDQGYNDVGFNGCKDIPTPNIDRIAYEGIKFTDGYVSYPVCGPSRAGLLTGRYQDRFGFTTNPTISPDHPEAGIPLDEKNIAEVLGSVGYTSAIVGKWHMGSHPVHHPLNRGFDHFFGFLSGGHNYFPREYNLNDLSEVKRPYQWYSTKLFLDDKRVDVDADYLTDVLSDASVNFIKKCAKDDKPFFLFLAYNAPHNPLQATKKYLDRFAHIENWGRKHYSAMVSAVDDGVGKVLDVLSECNIDENTLIFFLSDNGGASNNSSDNGILREHKGTLFEGGIRVPFALRWKNHIPSNKVFSYPIISLDIMATCSALADAPISIDKPLDGVNLIPYIRDEITTPPHDYLYWRKFDHGGLAIRSVDIKVVKDRRSDKQGVVSYNIINDISEKEDISQSRLKEKSKLVDLHNKWNAELEPTRFPTLGNHKWWIKNKLEGQGK
;
A
#
# COMPACT_ATOMS: atom_id res chain seq x y z
N MET A 1 -23.86 -6.79 88.51
CA MET A 1 -24.12 -5.61 87.60
C MET A 1 -24.17 -6.15 86.19
N LYS A 2 -25.38 -6.28 85.66
CA LYS A 2 -25.65 -6.82 84.31
C LYS A 2 -25.42 -5.71 83.30
N ILE A 3 -24.52 -5.89 82.30
CA ILE A 3 -24.48 -5.06 81.15
C ILE A 3 -24.58 -5.97 79.90
N SER A 4 -25.53 -5.59 79.12
CA SER A 4 -26.25 -6.28 78.09
C SER A 4 -25.38 -6.67 76.89
N LEU A 5 -25.53 -7.91 76.45
CA LEU A 5 -25.04 -8.59 75.29
C LEU A 5 -25.97 -8.29 74.09
N LEU A 6 -25.98 -7.06 73.56
CA LEU A 6 -26.88 -6.71 72.45
C LEU A 6 -26.31 -5.60 71.52
N MET A 7 -25.01 -5.65 71.27
CA MET A 7 -24.39 -4.65 70.32
C MET A 7 -23.29 -5.26 69.44
N PHE A 8 -23.42 -6.53 69.06
CA PHE A 8 -22.41 -7.22 68.25
C PHE A 8 -22.96 -7.86 66.97
N PHE A 9 -24.18 -7.52 66.55
CA PHE A 9 -24.79 -8.12 65.32
C PHE A 9 -25.28 -7.11 64.27
N LYS A 10 -24.66 -5.95 64.12
CA LYS A 10 -25.03 -4.98 63.11
C LYS A 10 -23.86 -4.46 62.20
N ILE A 11 -22.69 -5.10 62.23
CA ILE A 11 -21.52 -4.72 61.39
C ILE A 11 -21.04 -5.85 60.46
N VAL A 12 -21.77 -6.94 60.30
CA VAL A 12 -21.38 -8.04 59.37
C VAL A 12 -22.30 -8.14 58.14
N GLY A 13 -23.16 -7.18 57.90
CA GLY A 13 -24.16 -7.22 56.82
C GLY A 13 -23.91 -6.28 55.64
N LEU A 14 -22.72 -5.67 55.48
CA LEU A 14 -22.47 -4.73 54.37
C LEU A 14 -21.08 -4.92 53.71
N MET A 15 -20.64 -6.16 53.58
CA MET A 15 -19.42 -6.50 52.83
C MET A 15 -19.66 -7.76 52.00
N LEU A 16 -20.57 -7.70 51.06
CA LEU A 16 -20.60 -8.64 49.89
C LEU A 16 -21.58 -8.09 48.88
N CYS A 17 -21.07 -7.35 47.96
CA CYS A 17 -21.50 -7.16 46.54
C CYS A 17 -20.72 -6.00 45.91
N ILE A 18 -19.38 -6.00 46.04
CA ILE A 18 -18.59 -5.44 44.98
C ILE A 18 -18.39 -6.61 44.03
N SER A 19 -19.39 -6.85 43.22
CA SER A 19 -19.20 -7.50 41.92
C SER A 19 -18.18 -6.66 41.20
N ILE A 20 -16.93 -7.13 41.13
CA ILE A 20 -15.96 -6.70 40.15
C ILE A 20 -16.62 -7.08 38.81
N TYR A 21 -17.40 -6.16 38.25
CA TYR A 21 -17.55 -6.10 36.85
C TYR A 21 -16.13 -5.80 36.32
N ASP A 22 -15.34 -6.85 36.14
CA ASP A 22 -14.37 -6.87 35.06
C ASP A 22 -15.18 -6.72 33.77
N SER A 23 -15.61 -5.50 33.49
CA SER A 23 -15.85 -5.12 32.13
C SER A 23 -14.46 -5.17 31.51
N SER A 24 -14.09 -6.32 30.99
CA SER A 24 -13.28 -6.33 29.77
C SER A 24 -14.06 -5.46 28.79
N ALA A 25 -13.85 -4.16 28.84
CA ALA A 25 -14.13 -3.28 27.74
C ALA A 25 -13.33 -3.91 26.61
N SER A 26 -13.98 -4.71 25.77
CA SER A 26 -13.49 -5.02 24.43
C SER A 26 -12.98 -3.69 23.95
N SER A 27 -11.67 -3.56 23.84
CA SER A 27 -11.05 -2.32 23.38
C SER A 27 -11.62 -2.12 21.98
N ASN A 28 -12.46 -1.12 21.81
CA ASN A 28 -13.20 -0.85 20.57
C ASN A 28 -12.23 -0.31 19.49
N LYS A 29 -11.05 -0.96 19.43
CA LYS A 29 -10.00 -0.63 18.46
C LYS A 29 -10.48 -0.98 17.07
N PRO A 30 -10.40 -0.06 16.10
CA PRO A 30 -10.84 -0.33 14.76
C PRO A 30 -9.96 -1.38 14.08
N ASN A 31 -10.56 -2.20 13.23
CA ASN A 31 -9.81 -3.03 12.29
C ASN A 31 -9.27 -2.17 11.15
N PHE A 32 -8.14 -2.56 10.58
CA PHE A 32 -7.53 -1.88 9.45
C PHE A 32 -7.35 -2.81 8.27
N ILE A 33 -7.77 -2.37 7.10
CA ILE A 33 -7.54 -3.05 5.83
C ILE A 33 -6.88 -2.07 4.86
N VAL A 34 -5.76 -2.47 4.29
CA VAL A 34 -5.14 -1.78 3.15
C VAL A 34 -5.25 -2.69 1.93
N ILE A 35 -6.04 -2.27 0.95
CA ILE A 35 -6.18 -2.95 -0.34
C ILE A 35 -5.29 -2.22 -1.34
N MET A 36 -4.26 -2.91 -1.83
CA MET A 36 -3.31 -2.34 -2.77
C MET A 36 -3.30 -3.14 -4.07
N THR A 37 -3.43 -2.43 -5.19
CA THR A 37 -3.21 -2.95 -6.54
C THR A 37 -1.78 -2.68 -7.01
N ASP A 38 -1.36 -3.30 -8.11
CA ASP A 38 0.00 -3.24 -8.66
C ASP A 38 -0.05 -2.73 -10.10
N ASP A 39 0.57 -1.59 -10.38
CA ASP A 39 0.59 -0.95 -11.71
C ASP A 39 -0.79 -0.52 -12.23
N GLN A 40 -1.74 -0.20 -11.36
CA GLN A 40 -3.05 0.31 -11.80
C GLN A 40 -2.99 1.80 -12.11
N GLY A 41 -3.50 2.19 -13.28
CA GLY A 41 -3.55 3.59 -13.71
C GLY A 41 -4.53 4.43 -12.89
N TYR A 42 -4.24 5.73 -12.77
CA TYR A 42 -5.08 6.69 -12.07
C TYR A 42 -6.52 6.70 -12.59
N ASN A 43 -6.69 6.57 -13.92
CA ASN A 43 -7.99 6.60 -14.60
C ASN A 43 -8.67 5.21 -14.68
N ASP A 44 -8.10 4.15 -14.10
CA ASP A 44 -8.59 2.77 -14.22
C ASP A 44 -9.56 2.37 -13.08
N VAL A 45 -10.26 3.34 -12.50
CA VAL A 45 -11.33 3.16 -11.52
C VAL A 45 -12.50 4.10 -11.80
N GLY A 46 -13.73 3.66 -11.55
CA GLY A 46 -14.94 4.43 -11.85
C GLY A 46 -15.01 5.75 -11.09
N PHE A 47 -14.58 5.80 -9.83
CA PHE A 47 -14.57 7.03 -9.05
C PHE A 47 -13.58 8.10 -9.58
N ASN A 48 -12.60 7.75 -10.43
CA ASN A 48 -11.75 8.70 -11.17
C ASN A 48 -12.22 8.95 -12.60
N GLY A 49 -13.32 8.33 -13.03
CA GLY A 49 -13.94 8.60 -14.32
C GLY A 49 -13.72 7.56 -15.40
N CYS A 50 -13.17 6.38 -15.06
CA CYS A 50 -13.06 5.25 -15.98
C CYS A 50 -14.42 4.89 -16.56
N LYS A 51 -14.47 4.68 -17.89
CA LYS A 51 -15.74 4.36 -18.57
C LYS A 51 -15.76 2.95 -19.17
N ASP A 52 -14.60 2.37 -19.40
CA ASP A 52 -14.45 1.07 -20.05
C ASP A 52 -14.20 -0.08 -19.07
N ILE A 53 -13.88 0.22 -17.81
CA ILE A 53 -13.70 -0.76 -16.74
C ILE A 53 -14.65 -0.41 -15.57
N PRO A 54 -15.80 -1.05 -15.46
CA PRO A 54 -16.64 -0.90 -14.27
C PRO A 54 -15.94 -1.43 -13.01
N THR A 55 -15.91 -0.61 -11.97
CA THR A 55 -15.32 -0.96 -10.66
C THR A 55 -16.28 -0.66 -9.50
N PRO A 56 -17.52 -1.20 -9.53
CA PRO A 56 -18.56 -0.80 -8.59
C PRO A 56 -18.20 -1.04 -7.12
N ASN A 57 -17.41 -2.08 -6.81
CA ASN A 57 -17.03 -2.40 -5.43
C ASN A 57 -15.87 -1.52 -4.94
N ILE A 58 -14.88 -1.26 -5.79
CA ILE A 58 -13.81 -0.30 -5.49
C ILE A 58 -14.42 1.10 -5.33
N ASP A 59 -15.37 1.48 -6.19
CA ASP A 59 -16.06 2.77 -6.13
C ASP A 59 -16.88 2.94 -4.84
N ARG A 60 -17.44 1.86 -4.27
CA ARG A 60 -18.11 1.90 -2.96
C ARG A 60 -17.18 2.42 -1.86
N ILE A 61 -15.88 2.08 -1.87
CA ILE A 61 -14.91 2.60 -0.87
C ILE A 61 -14.86 4.13 -0.95
N ALA A 62 -14.84 4.70 -2.15
CA ALA A 62 -14.80 6.15 -2.35
C ALA A 62 -16.14 6.83 -2.04
N TYR A 63 -17.27 6.25 -2.48
CA TYR A 63 -18.60 6.86 -2.31
C TYR A 63 -19.17 6.68 -0.90
N GLU A 64 -18.85 5.57 -0.22
CA GLU A 64 -19.21 5.38 1.18
C GLU A 64 -18.17 6.02 2.14
N GLY A 65 -17.19 6.74 1.61
CA GLY A 65 -16.10 7.38 2.33
C GLY A 65 -15.52 8.58 1.60
N ILE A 66 -14.21 8.60 1.42
CA ILE A 66 -13.44 9.72 0.87
C ILE A 66 -12.76 9.30 -0.44
N LYS A 67 -12.96 10.11 -1.46
CA LYS A 67 -12.12 10.13 -2.66
C LYS A 67 -11.01 11.15 -2.47
N PHE A 68 -9.75 10.73 -2.59
CA PHE A 68 -8.62 11.65 -2.66
C PHE A 68 -8.29 11.95 -4.12
N THR A 69 -8.40 13.21 -4.53
CA THR A 69 -7.99 13.61 -5.88
C THR A 69 -6.49 13.73 -5.99
N ASP A 70 -5.81 14.03 -4.89
CA ASP A 70 -4.38 14.29 -4.77
C ASP A 70 -3.70 13.25 -3.86
N GLY A 71 -3.95 11.96 -4.14
CA GLY A 71 -3.35 10.82 -3.45
C GLY A 71 -2.05 10.37 -4.12
N TYR A 72 -0.95 10.36 -3.35
CA TYR A 72 0.38 10.05 -3.84
C TYR A 72 0.96 8.80 -3.18
N VAL A 73 1.90 8.18 -3.89
CA VAL A 73 2.81 7.19 -3.35
C VAL A 73 4.21 7.77 -3.18
N SER A 74 5.00 7.22 -2.26
CA SER A 74 6.33 7.77 -1.93
C SER A 74 7.41 7.46 -2.96
N TYR A 75 7.13 6.56 -3.92
CA TYR A 75 8.07 6.19 -4.98
C TYR A 75 7.35 5.67 -6.23
N PRO A 76 7.88 5.94 -7.45
CA PRO A 76 7.21 5.56 -8.69
C PRO A 76 7.38 4.09 -9.11
N VAL A 77 7.87 3.19 -8.23
CA VAL A 77 7.96 1.74 -8.46
C VAL A 77 7.67 0.93 -7.20
N CYS A 78 7.26 -0.31 -7.39
CA CYS A 78 6.62 -1.20 -6.41
C CYS A 78 7.37 -1.32 -5.06
N GLY A 79 8.57 -1.91 -5.03
CA GLY A 79 9.26 -2.27 -3.78
C GLY A 79 9.47 -1.07 -2.85
N PRO A 80 10.11 0.03 -3.29
CA PRO A 80 10.29 1.23 -2.47
C PRO A 80 8.99 1.85 -2.00
N SER A 81 7.96 1.94 -2.88
CA SER A 81 6.65 2.47 -2.52
C SER A 81 5.98 1.67 -1.40
N ARG A 82 6.04 0.33 -1.49
CA ARG A 82 5.53 -0.59 -0.45
C ARG A 82 6.29 -0.45 0.86
N ALA A 83 7.62 -0.31 0.79
CA ALA A 83 8.45 -0.09 1.97
C ALA A 83 8.09 1.23 2.67
N GLY A 84 7.91 2.32 1.92
CA GLY A 84 7.45 3.60 2.46
C GLY A 84 6.10 3.47 3.14
N LEU A 85 5.08 2.91 2.46
CA LEU A 85 3.74 2.73 3.01
C LEU A 85 3.77 1.97 4.35
N LEU A 86 4.46 0.83 4.39
CA LEU A 86 4.48 -0.02 5.59
C LEU A 86 5.26 0.57 6.76
N THR A 87 6.25 1.44 6.50
CA THR A 87 7.04 2.09 7.55
C THR A 87 6.54 3.48 7.94
N GLY A 88 5.64 4.08 7.13
CA GLY A 88 5.17 5.47 7.32
C GLY A 88 6.28 6.51 7.19
N ARG A 89 7.43 6.12 6.61
CA ARG A 89 8.62 6.96 6.42
C ARG A 89 9.07 6.90 4.98
N TYR A 90 9.65 7.99 4.49
CA TYR A 90 10.27 7.94 3.18
C TYR A 90 11.32 6.83 3.16
N GLN A 91 11.16 5.88 2.26
CA GLN A 91 12.04 4.71 2.11
C GLN A 91 13.50 5.09 1.80
N ASP A 92 13.72 6.30 1.32
CA ASP A 92 15.05 6.88 1.10
C ASP A 92 15.80 7.16 2.40
N ARG A 93 15.11 7.33 3.55
CA ARG A 93 15.73 7.53 4.88
C ARG A 93 16.52 6.30 5.35
N PHE A 94 16.18 5.14 4.82
CA PHE A 94 16.85 3.88 5.16
C PHE A 94 17.42 3.14 3.93
N GLY A 95 17.59 3.85 2.82
CA GLY A 95 18.28 3.34 1.63
C GLY A 95 17.50 2.32 0.79
N PHE A 96 16.18 2.21 0.95
CA PHE A 96 15.35 1.33 0.11
C PHE A 96 14.88 2.05 -1.17
N THR A 97 15.81 2.38 -2.06
CA THR A 97 15.61 3.31 -3.18
C THR A 97 15.37 2.63 -4.53
N THR A 98 15.26 1.30 -4.57
CA THR A 98 15.04 0.51 -5.80
C THR A 98 14.45 -0.86 -5.45
N ASN A 99 13.94 -1.58 -6.45
CA ASN A 99 13.51 -2.96 -6.25
C ASN A 99 14.70 -3.85 -5.83
N PRO A 100 14.58 -4.62 -4.73
CA PRO A 100 15.66 -5.48 -4.27
C PRO A 100 15.89 -6.65 -5.22
N THR A 101 17.09 -7.27 -5.12
CA THR A 101 17.31 -8.58 -5.73
C THR A 101 16.30 -9.60 -5.22
N ILE A 102 15.94 -10.56 -6.06
CA ILE A 102 15.07 -11.68 -5.67
C ILE A 102 15.85 -12.87 -5.09
N SER A 103 17.20 -12.78 -5.03
CA SER A 103 18.01 -13.85 -4.46
C SER A 103 17.80 -13.94 -2.94
N PRO A 104 17.58 -15.14 -2.38
CA PRO A 104 17.49 -15.33 -0.94
C PRO A 104 18.85 -15.24 -0.23
N ASP A 105 19.96 -15.03 -0.95
CA ASP A 105 21.33 -15.02 -0.38
C ASP A 105 21.74 -13.65 0.17
N HIS A 106 20.87 -12.62 0.10
CA HIS A 106 21.16 -11.24 0.42
C HIS A 106 20.35 -10.75 1.63
N PRO A 107 20.86 -10.93 2.87
CA PRO A 107 20.15 -10.48 4.09
C PRO A 107 20.05 -8.95 4.19
N GLU A 108 20.87 -8.19 3.44
CA GLU A 108 20.79 -6.74 3.37
C GLU A 108 19.69 -6.23 2.40
N ALA A 109 19.18 -7.11 1.51
CA ALA A 109 18.25 -6.72 0.46
C ALA A 109 16.78 -6.76 0.94
N GLY A 110 16.41 -5.77 1.73
CA GLY A 110 15.05 -5.62 2.26
C GLY A 110 14.92 -4.40 3.15
N ILE A 111 13.76 -4.26 3.82
CA ILE A 111 13.58 -3.22 4.85
C ILE A 111 14.56 -3.52 5.99
N PRO A 112 15.43 -2.58 6.42
CA PRO A 112 16.35 -2.79 7.54
C PRO A 112 15.61 -3.30 8.79
N LEU A 113 16.24 -4.20 9.56
CA LEU A 113 15.57 -4.85 10.69
C LEU A 113 15.26 -3.91 11.85
N ASP A 114 15.93 -2.77 11.89
CA ASP A 114 15.70 -1.69 12.85
C ASP A 114 14.64 -0.67 12.40
N GLU A 115 14.12 -0.79 11.17
CA GLU A 115 12.96 -0.04 10.69
C GLU A 115 11.67 -0.81 11.01
N LYS A 116 10.86 -0.28 11.90
CA LYS A 116 9.56 -0.87 12.26
C LYS A 116 8.54 -0.64 11.14
N ASN A 117 7.79 -1.68 10.84
CA ASN A 117 6.64 -1.59 9.93
C ASN A 117 5.31 -1.61 10.70
N ILE A 118 4.21 -1.34 10.01
CA ILE A 118 2.88 -1.24 10.58
C ILE A 118 2.43 -2.51 11.32
N ALA A 119 2.81 -3.72 10.86
CA ALA A 119 2.46 -4.97 11.54
C ALA A 119 3.19 -5.10 12.88
N GLU A 120 4.49 -4.75 12.93
CA GLU A 120 5.27 -4.74 14.17
C GLU A 120 4.72 -3.73 15.19
N VAL A 121 4.31 -2.55 14.71
CA VAL A 121 3.75 -1.48 15.54
C VAL A 121 2.36 -1.86 16.07
N LEU A 122 1.45 -2.28 15.21
CA LEU A 122 0.10 -2.68 15.61
C LEU A 122 0.11 -3.97 16.45
N GLY A 123 0.99 -4.92 16.17
CA GLY A 123 1.18 -6.13 16.97
C GLY A 123 1.56 -5.83 18.41
N SER A 124 2.35 -4.76 18.67
CA SER A 124 2.72 -4.34 20.02
C SER A 124 1.54 -3.89 20.89
N VAL A 125 0.41 -3.59 20.28
CA VAL A 125 -0.83 -3.17 20.95
C VAL A 125 -1.99 -4.16 20.74
N GLY A 126 -1.67 -5.41 20.35
CA GLY A 126 -2.60 -6.55 20.39
C GLY A 126 -3.36 -6.83 19.09
N TYR A 127 -2.97 -6.23 17.96
CA TYR A 127 -3.54 -6.59 16.67
C TYR A 127 -2.99 -7.93 16.16
N THR A 128 -3.87 -8.70 15.54
CA THR A 128 -3.47 -9.84 14.69
C THR A 128 -3.33 -9.33 13.26
N SER A 129 -2.19 -9.62 12.61
CA SER A 129 -1.90 -9.08 11.28
C SER A 129 -1.70 -10.15 10.22
N ALA A 130 -2.19 -9.88 9.02
CA ALA A 130 -1.95 -10.71 7.84
C ALA A 130 -1.51 -9.87 6.65
N ILE A 131 -0.62 -10.45 5.85
CA ILE A 131 -0.40 -10.01 4.47
C ILE A 131 -0.88 -11.12 3.53
N VAL A 132 -1.70 -10.74 2.56
CA VAL A 132 -2.21 -11.62 1.52
C VAL A 132 -1.79 -11.06 0.16
N GLY A 133 -0.94 -11.78 -0.58
CA GLY A 133 -0.47 -11.41 -1.90
C GLY A 133 1.02 -11.10 -2.00
N LYS A 134 1.36 -10.02 -2.71
CA LYS A 134 2.72 -9.62 -3.06
C LYS A 134 3.44 -8.92 -1.89
N TRP A 135 4.62 -9.47 -1.50
CA TRP A 135 5.52 -8.83 -0.53
C TRP A 135 6.45 -7.80 -1.17
N HIS A 136 7.43 -8.23 -1.94
CA HIS A 136 8.41 -7.44 -2.69
C HIS A 136 9.34 -6.53 -1.84
N MET A 137 9.56 -6.88 -0.58
CA MET A 137 10.40 -6.11 0.35
C MET A 137 11.54 -6.95 0.95
N GLY A 138 12.09 -7.85 0.16
CA GLY A 138 13.18 -8.76 0.49
C GLY A 138 12.79 -10.22 0.39
N SER A 139 13.72 -11.03 -0.13
CA SER A 139 13.52 -12.47 -0.38
C SER A 139 14.32 -13.35 0.57
N HIS A 140 15.28 -12.77 1.32
CA HIS A 140 16.01 -13.50 2.35
C HIS A 140 15.08 -13.84 3.54
N PRO A 141 15.27 -14.99 4.21
CA PRO A 141 14.41 -15.40 5.35
C PRO A 141 14.22 -14.34 6.44
N VAL A 142 15.24 -13.50 6.75
CA VAL A 142 15.11 -12.42 7.75
C VAL A 142 14.07 -11.36 7.37
N HIS A 143 13.74 -11.25 6.08
CA HIS A 143 12.72 -10.33 5.55
C HIS A 143 11.38 -11.01 5.28
N HIS A 144 11.26 -12.30 5.58
CA HIS A 144 9.98 -13.00 5.45
C HIS A 144 8.90 -12.29 6.29
N PRO A 145 7.67 -12.11 5.80
CA PRO A 145 6.63 -11.37 6.52
C PRO A 145 6.45 -11.80 7.98
N LEU A 146 6.49 -13.10 8.27
CA LEU A 146 6.38 -13.61 9.65
C LEU A 146 7.54 -13.15 10.56
N ASN A 147 8.72 -12.92 10.01
CA ASN A 147 9.88 -12.37 10.73
C ASN A 147 9.85 -10.83 10.80
N ARG A 148 8.83 -10.22 10.19
CA ARG A 148 8.60 -8.78 10.13
C ARG A 148 7.24 -8.40 10.73
N GLY A 149 6.81 -9.13 11.76
CA GLY A 149 5.68 -8.79 12.61
C GLY A 149 4.30 -9.19 12.09
N PHE A 150 4.18 -9.78 10.90
CA PHE A 150 2.93 -10.38 10.46
C PHE A 150 2.71 -11.76 11.11
N ASP A 151 1.50 -12.02 11.58
CA ASP A 151 1.13 -13.32 12.16
C ASP A 151 0.79 -14.35 11.08
N HIS A 152 0.30 -13.89 9.91
CA HIS A 152 -0.10 -14.72 8.79
C HIS A 152 0.41 -14.17 7.47
N PHE A 153 0.86 -15.07 6.60
CA PHE A 153 1.25 -14.77 5.24
C PHE A 153 0.68 -15.77 4.25
N PHE A 154 -0.04 -15.27 3.25
CA PHE A 154 -0.42 -16.07 2.09
C PHE A 154 -0.06 -15.31 0.81
N GLY A 155 0.92 -15.80 0.04
CA GLY A 155 1.36 -15.08 -1.15
C GLY A 155 2.78 -15.43 -1.63
N PHE A 156 3.50 -14.43 -2.12
CA PHE A 156 4.83 -14.61 -2.72
C PHE A 156 5.77 -13.43 -2.39
N LEU A 157 7.08 -13.69 -2.41
CA LEU A 157 8.11 -12.72 -2.00
C LEU A 157 8.59 -11.83 -3.15
N SER A 158 8.42 -12.26 -4.40
CA SER A 158 8.94 -11.59 -5.60
C SER A 158 8.12 -10.37 -6.05
N GLY A 159 8.65 -9.65 -7.05
CA GLY A 159 8.01 -8.44 -7.58
C GLY A 159 6.81 -8.67 -8.51
N GLY A 160 6.50 -9.91 -8.87
CA GLY A 160 5.36 -10.31 -9.70
C GLY A 160 5.19 -11.81 -9.69
N HIS A 161 4.08 -12.30 -10.21
CA HIS A 161 3.72 -13.71 -10.23
C HIS A 161 2.79 -14.03 -11.39
N ASN A 162 2.81 -15.28 -11.90
CA ASN A 162 1.79 -15.79 -12.82
C ASN A 162 0.44 -15.87 -12.10
N TYR A 163 -0.65 -15.73 -12.86
CA TYR A 163 -2.01 -15.72 -12.29
C TYR A 163 -2.70 -17.08 -12.29
N PHE A 164 -2.12 -18.06 -12.98
CA PHE A 164 -2.66 -19.41 -13.03
C PHE A 164 -1.85 -20.37 -12.16
N PRO A 165 -2.39 -20.88 -11.04
CA PRO A 165 -1.68 -21.79 -10.14
C PRO A 165 -1.08 -23.02 -10.82
N ARG A 166 -1.71 -23.53 -11.90
CA ARG A 166 -1.15 -24.63 -12.73
C ARG A 166 0.23 -24.33 -13.33
N GLU A 167 0.68 -23.07 -13.33
CA GLU A 167 1.99 -22.64 -13.84
C GLU A 167 3.07 -22.61 -12.74
N TYR A 168 2.72 -22.91 -11.47
CA TYR A 168 3.64 -22.90 -10.34
C TYR A 168 4.43 -24.21 -10.26
N ASN A 169 5.61 -24.22 -10.89
CA ASN A 169 6.44 -25.41 -11.04
C ASN A 169 7.78 -25.34 -10.30
N LEU A 170 8.10 -24.22 -9.65
CA LEU A 170 9.30 -24.04 -8.83
C LEU A 170 8.92 -24.02 -7.35
N ASN A 171 9.66 -24.77 -6.53
CA ASN A 171 9.41 -24.81 -5.09
C ASN A 171 9.97 -23.57 -4.39
N ASP A 172 11.08 -23.01 -4.87
CA ASP A 172 11.75 -21.91 -4.21
C ASP A 172 12.43 -20.93 -5.18
N LEU A 173 12.75 -19.72 -4.69
CA LEU A 173 13.50 -18.71 -5.44
C LEU A 173 14.95 -19.12 -5.74
N SER A 174 15.53 -20.06 -4.97
CA SER A 174 16.85 -20.63 -5.24
C SER A 174 16.91 -21.46 -6.53
N GLU A 175 15.77 -21.98 -7.00
CA GLU A 175 15.63 -22.71 -8.26
C GLU A 175 15.59 -21.80 -9.49
N VAL A 176 15.48 -20.49 -9.32
CA VAL A 176 15.39 -19.51 -10.41
C VAL A 176 16.73 -19.38 -11.13
N LYS A 177 16.76 -19.70 -12.42
CA LYS A 177 17.98 -19.70 -13.25
C LYS A 177 18.00 -18.62 -14.34
N ARG A 178 16.84 -18.00 -14.63
CA ARG A 178 16.66 -16.98 -15.67
C ARG A 178 15.57 -15.96 -15.30
N PRO A 179 15.54 -14.79 -15.94
CA PRO A 179 14.53 -13.76 -15.72
C PRO A 179 13.10 -14.30 -15.81
N TYR A 180 12.22 -13.78 -14.94
CA TYR A 180 10.79 -14.09 -14.85
C TYR A 180 10.42 -15.50 -14.40
N GLN A 181 11.37 -16.44 -14.24
CA GLN A 181 11.06 -17.76 -13.66
C GLN A 181 10.51 -17.67 -12.23
N TRP A 182 10.87 -16.63 -11.49
CA TRP A 182 10.29 -16.40 -10.14
C TRP A 182 8.78 -16.22 -10.15
N TYR A 183 8.15 -15.94 -11.31
CA TYR A 183 6.71 -15.89 -11.45
C TYR A 183 6.04 -17.25 -11.35
N SER A 184 6.80 -18.33 -11.43
CA SER A 184 6.31 -19.71 -11.36
C SER A 184 6.66 -20.42 -10.06
N THR A 185 7.06 -19.70 -9.01
CA THR A 185 7.29 -20.29 -7.68
C THR A 185 5.95 -20.62 -7.01
N LYS A 186 5.91 -21.69 -6.21
CA LYS A 186 4.75 -21.99 -5.35
C LYS A 186 4.51 -20.83 -4.37
N LEU A 187 3.26 -20.64 -3.96
CA LEU A 187 2.91 -19.65 -2.95
C LEU A 187 3.36 -20.12 -1.56
N PHE A 188 3.46 -19.18 -0.65
CA PHE A 188 3.57 -19.42 0.78
C PHE A 188 2.17 -19.47 1.42
N LEU A 189 2.00 -20.39 2.35
CA LEU A 189 1.03 -20.32 3.43
C LEU A 189 1.84 -20.31 4.72
N ASP A 190 1.90 -19.16 5.35
CA ASP A 190 2.80 -18.83 6.42
C ASP A 190 4.28 -19.07 6.01
N ASP A 191 4.99 -20.00 6.61
CA ASP A 191 6.38 -20.35 6.30
C ASP A 191 6.54 -21.51 5.30
N LYS A 192 5.42 -22.07 4.81
CA LYS A 192 5.44 -23.26 3.96
C LYS A 192 5.05 -22.95 2.52
N ARG A 193 5.76 -23.55 1.57
CA ARG A 193 5.35 -23.57 0.18
C ARG A 193 4.18 -24.54 -0.01
N VAL A 194 3.16 -24.09 -0.72
CA VAL A 194 1.93 -24.86 -0.93
C VAL A 194 1.56 -24.96 -2.41
N ASP A 195 0.97 -26.08 -2.78
CA ASP A 195 0.25 -26.21 -4.04
C ASP A 195 -1.15 -25.61 -3.87
N VAL A 196 -1.62 -24.90 -4.88
CA VAL A 196 -2.91 -24.23 -4.87
C VAL A 196 -3.79 -24.87 -5.93
N ASP A 197 -4.84 -25.55 -5.50
CA ASP A 197 -5.86 -26.12 -6.39
C ASP A 197 -6.95 -25.07 -6.65
N ALA A 198 -6.68 -24.18 -7.60
CA ALA A 198 -7.59 -23.14 -8.02
C ALA A 198 -7.24 -22.63 -9.44
N ASP A 199 -8.18 -21.96 -10.07
CA ASP A 199 -8.03 -21.49 -11.44
C ASP A 199 -7.30 -20.15 -11.55
N TYR A 200 -7.39 -19.27 -10.52
CA TYR A 200 -6.96 -17.88 -10.68
C TYR A 200 -6.48 -17.24 -9.38
N LEU A 201 -5.26 -16.74 -9.38
CA LEU A 201 -4.59 -16.18 -8.19
C LEU A 201 -5.38 -15.03 -7.53
N THR A 202 -5.94 -14.12 -8.31
CA THR A 202 -6.69 -12.96 -7.77
C THR A 202 -7.89 -13.42 -6.94
N ASP A 203 -8.62 -14.44 -7.41
CA ASP A 203 -9.75 -15.03 -6.67
C ASP A 203 -9.25 -15.69 -5.37
N VAL A 204 -8.15 -16.43 -5.44
CA VAL A 204 -7.53 -17.13 -4.29
C VAL A 204 -7.08 -16.15 -3.20
N LEU A 205 -6.45 -15.02 -3.59
CA LEU A 205 -6.04 -13.98 -2.64
C LEU A 205 -7.26 -13.33 -1.97
N SER A 206 -8.32 -13.12 -2.73
CA SER A 206 -9.59 -12.59 -2.20
C SER A 206 -10.22 -13.53 -1.17
N ASP A 207 -10.29 -14.82 -1.49
CA ASP A 207 -10.87 -15.84 -0.61
C ASP A 207 -10.02 -16.06 0.66
N ALA A 208 -8.69 -16.01 0.54
CA ALA A 208 -7.79 -16.05 1.71
C ALA A 208 -8.02 -14.85 2.65
N SER A 209 -8.25 -13.65 2.08
CA SER A 209 -8.57 -12.45 2.86
C SER A 209 -9.91 -12.56 3.59
N VAL A 210 -10.94 -13.07 2.92
CA VAL A 210 -12.26 -13.36 3.52
C VAL A 210 -12.13 -14.33 4.69
N ASN A 211 -11.36 -15.42 4.52
CA ASN A 211 -11.14 -16.42 5.56
C ASN A 211 -10.40 -15.83 6.77
N PHE A 212 -9.40 -14.98 6.54
CA PHE A 212 -8.70 -14.27 7.61
C PHE A 212 -9.64 -13.36 8.40
N ILE A 213 -10.45 -12.55 7.71
CA ILE A 213 -11.43 -11.65 8.34
C ILE A 213 -12.44 -12.44 9.19
N LYS A 214 -13.01 -13.54 8.65
CA LYS A 214 -13.95 -14.42 9.40
C LYS A 214 -13.31 -14.99 10.66
N LYS A 215 -12.04 -15.41 10.58
CA LYS A 215 -11.28 -15.91 11.72
C LYS A 215 -11.13 -14.84 12.81
N CYS A 216 -10.66 -13.64 12.45
CA CYS A 216 -10.46 -12.55 13.41
C CYS A 216 -11.78 -12.08 14.03
N ALA A 217 -12.85 -11.96 13.25
CA ALA A 217 -14.18 -11.61 13.75
C ALA A 217 -14.71 -12.62 14.76
N LYS A 218 -14.47 -13.93 14.54
CA LYS A 218 -14.85 -15.00 15.49
C LYS A 218 -14.04 -14.92 16.79
N ASP A 219 -12.76 -14.55 16.71
CA ASP A 219 -11.85 -14.50 17.86
C ASP A 219 -11.97 -13.17 18.61
N ASP A 220 -12.84 -12.24 18.18
CA ASP A 220 -13.06 -10.90 18.74
C ASP A 220 -11.75 -10.11 18.95
N LYS A 221 -10.84 -10.21 17.96
CA LYS A 221 -9.54 -9.53 17.99
C LYS A 221 -9.46 -8.45 16.93
N PRO A 222 -8.92 -7.26 17.24
CA PRO A 222 -8.63 -6.25 16.23
C PRO A 222 -7.57 -6.79 15.28
N PHE A 223 -7.71 -6.47 13.98
CA PHE A 223 -6.79 -6.98 12.97
C PHE A 223 -6.30 -5.91 12.01
N PHE A 224 -5.15 -6.19 11.43
CA PHE A 224 -4.60 -5.48 10.28
C PHE A 224 -4.45 -6.46 9.10
N LEU A 225 -5.09 -6.15 7.99
CA LEU A 225 -4.96 -6.90 6.74
C LEU A 225 -4.30 -6.03 5.67
N PHE A 226 -3.14 -6.45 5.17
CA PHE A 226 -2.56 -5.90 3.95
C PHE A 226 -2.88 -6.83 2.78
N LEU A 227 -3.96 -6.54 2.05
CA LEU A 227 -4.35 -7.24 0.83
C LEU A 227 -3.63 -6.62 -0.36
N ALA A 228 -2.51 -7.22 -0.72
CA ALA A 228 -1.58 -6.73 -1.71
C ALA A 228 -1.70 -7.53 -3.02
N TYR A 229 -2.70 -7.21 -3.84
CA TYR A 229 -2.86 -7.83 -5.15
C TYR A 229 -1.63 -7.59 -6.03
N ASN A 230 -1.27 -8.58 -6.85
CA ASN A 230 -0.36 -8.36 -7.97
C ASN A 230 -1.10 -7.93 -9.25
N ALA A 231 -2.42 -8.02 -9.29
CA ALA A 231 -3.23 -7.49 -10.38
C ALA A 231 -3.33 -5.96 -10.31
N PRO A 232 -3.30 -5.28 -11.47
CA PRO A 232 -3.19 -5.78 -12.85
C PRO A 232 -1.76 -5.76 -13.45
N HIS A 233 -0.70 -6.01 -12.65
CA HIS A 233 0.70 -6.10 -13.11
C HIS A 233 0.88 -7.25 -14.12
N ASN A 234 1.83 -7.10 -15.06
CA ASN A 234 2.22 -8.18 -15.99
C ASN A 234 2.68 -9.47 -15.25
N PRO A 235 2.42 -10.68 -15.86
CA PRO A 235 1.87 -10.90 -17.20
C PRO A 235 0.35 -10.64 -17.26
N LEU A 236 -0.14 -10.17 -18.41
CA LEU A 236 -1.57 -9.97 -18.59
C LEU A 236 -2.26 -11.33 -18.77
N GLN A 237 -2.80 -11.86 -17.70
CA GLN A 237 -3.46 -13.17 -17.64
C GLN A 237 -4.81 -13.02 -16.92
N ALA A 238 -5.89 -13.47 -17.56
CA ALA A 238 -7.22 -13.49 -16.97
C ALA A 238 -7.99 -14.73 -17.43
N THR A 239 -8.89 -15.23 -16.58
CA THR A 239 -9.75 -16.35 -16.92
C THR A 239 -10.86 -15.94 -17.88
N LYS A 240 -11.45 -16.92 -18.57
CA LYS A 240 -12.60 -16.71 -19.47
C LYS A 240 -13.76 -15.98 -18.75
N LYS A 241 -14.02 -16.29 -17.47
CA LYS A 241 -15.01 -15.62 -16.62
C LYS A 241 -14.90 -14.10 -16.67
N TYR A 242 -13.69 -13.56 -16.57
CA TYR A 242 -13.45 -12.13 -16.58
C TYR A 242 -13.30 -11.56 -17.99
N LEU A 243 -12.67 -12.30 -18.92
CA LEU A 243 -12.50 -11.87 -20.31
C LEU A 243 -13.83 -11.69 -21.06
N ASP A 244 -14.84 -12.49 -20.75
CA ASP A 244 -16.16 -12.40 -21.37
C ASP A 244 -16.88 -11.09 -21.04
N ARG A 245 -16.62 -10.49 -19.87
CA ARG A 245 -17.16 -9.17 -19.48
C ARG A 245 -16.70 -8.05 -20.43
N PHE A 246 -15.54 -8.23 -21.06
CA PHE A 246 -14.88 -7.25 -21.93
C PHE A 246 -14.75 -7.76 -23.37
N ALA A 247 -15.69 -8.61 -23.81
CA ALA A 247 -15.68 -9.16 -25.17
C ALA A 247 -15.74 -8.07 -26.26
N HIS A 248 -16.31 -6.92 -25.93
CA HIS A 248 -16.44 -5.75 -26.80
C HIS A 248 -15.13 -4.96 -26.98
N ILE A 249 -14.12 -5.17 -26.13
CA ILE A 249 -12.81 -4.50 -26.28
C ILE A 249 -11.95 -5.29 -27.24
N GLU A 250 -11.62 -4.69 -28.38
CA GLU A 250 -10.82 -5.31 -29.44
C GLU A 250 -9.32 -5.39 -29.07
N ASN A 251 -8.78 -4.34 -28.41
CA ASN A 251 -7.38 -4.30 -28.00
C ASN A 251 -7.09 -5.42 -26.99
N TRP A 252 -6.25 -6.35 -27.35
CA TRP A 252 -5.92 -7.52 -26.55
C TRP A 252 -5.39 -7.14 -25.16
N GLY A 253 -4.44 -6.20 -25.10
CA GLY A 253 -3.82 -5.76 -23.86
C GLY A 253 -4.85 -5.10 -22.91
N ARG A 254 -5.64 -4.14 -23.43
CA ARG A 254 -6.67 -3.45 -22.66
C ARG A 254 -7.75 -4.43 -22.17
N LYS A 255 -8.19 -5.36 -23.04
CA LYS A 255 -9.15 -6.40 -22.67
C LYS A 255 -8.68 -7.24 -21.48
N HIS A 256 -7.44 -7.75 -21.54
CA HIS A 256 -6.89 -8.58 -20.46
C HIS A 256 -6.68 -7.77 -19.19
N TYR A 257 -6.14 -6.57 -19.31
CA TYR A 257 -5.98 -5.63 -18.20
C TYR A 257 -7.33 -5.33 -17.52
N SER A 258 -8.36 -4.98 -18.30
CA SER A 258 -9.71 -4.72 -17.79
C SER A 258 -10.31 -5.92 -17.06
N ALA A 259 -10.10 -7.12 -17.59
CA ALA A 259 -10.52 -8.36 -16.97
C ALA A 259 -9.81 -8.60 -15.62
N MET A 260 -8.51 -8.26 -15.52
CA MET A 260 -7.74 -8.36 -14.27
C MET A 260 -8.21 -7.34 -13.23
N VAL A 261 -8.48 -6.09 -13.62
CA VAL A 261 -9.06 -5.07 -12.72
C VAL A 261 -10.45 -5.50 -12.24
N SER A 262 -11.28 -6.05 -13.14
CA SER A 262 -12.61 -6.57 -12.77
C SER A 262 -12.54 -7.73 -11.77
N ALA A 263 -11.50 -8.57 -11.82
CA ALA A 263 -11.30 -9.60 -10.82
C ALA A 263 -10.91 -9.03 -9.44
N VAL A 264 -10.11 -7.97 -9.43
CA VAL A 264 -9.81 -7.23 -8.18
C VAL A 264 -11.10 -6.61 -7.62
N ASP A 265 -11.91 -6.00 -8.46
CA ASP A 265 -13.19 -5.40 -8.03
C ASP A 265 -14.14 -6.42 -7.41
N ASP A 266 -14.29 -7.62 -8.02
CA ASP A 266 -15.05 -8.73 -7.41
C ASP A 266 -14.46 -9.12 -6.03
N GLY A 267 -13.12 -9.13 -5.90
CA GLY A 267 -12.44 -9.42 -4.65
C GLY A 267 -12.68 -8.38 -3.57
N VAL A 268 -12.67 -7.09 -3.94
CA VAL A 268 -13.06 -5.99 -3.04
C VAL A 268 -14.51 -6.17 -2.58
N GLY A 269 -15.41 -6.55 -3.48
CA GLY A 269 -16.80 -6.87 -3.14
C GLY A 269 -16.89 -7.94 -2.06
N LYS A 270 -16.18 -9.07 -2.21
CA LYS A 270 -16.14 -10.13 -1.20
C LYS A 270 -15.64 -9.65 0.17
N VAL A 271 -14.63 -8.75 0.18
CA VAL A 271 -14.11 -8.16 1.43
C VAL A 271 -15.16 -7.28 2.09
N LEU A 272 -15.84 -6.40 1.35
CA LEU A 272 -16.89 -5.54 1.89
C LEU A 272 -18.09 -6.35 2.40
N ASP A 273 -18.47 -7.39 1.69
CA ASP A 273 -19.59 -8.24 2.05
C ASP A 273 -19.32 -9.04 3.34
N VAL A 274 -18.11 -9.62 3.49
CA VAL A 274 -17.76 -10.38 4.70
C VAL A 274 -17.70 -9.50 5.95
N LEU A 275 -17.29 -8.22 5.82
CA LEU A 275 -17.32 -7.28 6.95
C LEU A 275 -18.76 -7.03 7.42
N SER A 276 -19.70 -6.91 6.47
CA SER A 276 -21.12 -6.76 6.77
C SER A 276 -21.72 -8.06 7.35
N GLU A 277 -21.39 -9.23 6.79
CA GLU A 277 -21.79 -10.54 7.31
C GLU A 277 -21.35 -10.77 8.76
N CYS A 278 -20.13 -10.31 9.08
CA CYS A 278 -19.56 -10.45 10.42
C CYS A 278 -19.96 -9.32 11.38
N ASN A 279 -20.75 -8.33 10.95
CA ASN A 279 -21.16 -7.15 11.72
C ASN A 279 -19.98 -6.31 12.26
N ILE A 280 -18.87 -6.24 11.52
CA ILE A 280 -17.68 -5.44 11.87
C ILE A 280 -17.39 -4.32 10.85
N ASP A 281 -18.32 -4.07 9.93
CA ASP A 281 -18.19 -3.10 8.85
C ASP A 281 -17.98 -1.66 9.36
N GLU A 282 -18.72 -1.25 10.41
CA GLU A 282 -18.57 0.07 11.02
C GLU A 282 -17.26 0.21 11.81
N ASN A 283 -16.75 -0.88 12.38
CA ASN A 283 -15.48 -0.89 13.13
C ASN A 283 -14.27 -1.20 12.25
N THR A 284 -14.37 -1.05 10.92
CA THR A 284 -13.27 -1.35 10.00
C THR A 284 -12.96 -0.17 9.08
N LEU A 285 -11.73 0.35 9.18
CA LEU A 285 -11.19 1.38 8.31
C LEU A 285 -10.48 0.72 7.14
N ILE A 286 -10.81 1.13 5.91
CA ILE A 286 -10.32 0.54 4.66
C ILE A 286 -9.65 1.61 3.81
N PHE A 287 -8.38 1.40 3.45
CA PHE A 287 -7.69 2.15 2.41
C PHE A 287 -7.66 1.36 1.11
N PHE A 288 -7.83 2.03 -0.02
CA PHE A 288 -7.62 1.50 -1.36
C PHE A 288 -6.66 2.40 -2.13
N LEU A 289 -5.62 1.81 -2.73
CA LEU A 289 -4.67 2.53 -3.59
C LEU A 289 -3.93 1.59 -4.54
N SER A 290 -3.27 2.15 -5.57
CA SER A 290 -2.21 1.46 -6.34
C SER A 290 -0.84 1.72 -5.72
N ASP A 291 0.13 0.81 -5.91
CA ASP A 291 1.49 0.97 -5.36
C ASP A 291 2.37 1.95 -6.16
N ASN A 292 2.05 2.23 -7.39
CA ASN A 292 2.61 3.28 -8.25
C ASN A 292 1.64 3.57 -9.39
N GLY A 293 1.91 4.60 -10.17
CA GLY A 293 1.13 4.89 -11.37
C GLY A 293 1.15 3.77 -12.39
N GLY A 294 0.16 3.72 -13.25
CA GLY A 294 0.02 2.72 -14.30
C GLY A 294 1.24 2.59 -15.17
N ALA A 295 1.58 1.36 -15.58
CA ALA A 295 2.76 1.07 -16.38
C ALA A 295 2.51 1.25 -17.89
N SER A 296 3.51 1.67 -18.63
CA SER A 296 3.41 1.87 -20.10
C SER A 296 3.24 0.57 -20.90
N ASN A 297 3.46 -0.60 -20.28
CA ASN A 297 3.53 -1.89 -20.96
C ASN A 297 2.45 -2.90 -20.49
N ASN A 298 1.49 -2.47 -19.68
CA ASN A 298 0.39 -3.31 -19.22
C ASN A 298 -1.00 -2.84 -19.68
N SER A 299 -1.06 -1.82 -20.54
CA SER A 299 -2.31 -1.22 -21.04
C SER A 299 -3.13 -0.48 -19.98
N SER A 300 -2.50 -0.03 -18.88
CA SER A 300 -3.11 0.88 -17.91
C SER A 300 -3.34 2.28 -18.52
N ASP A 301 -4.26 3.03 -17.91
CA ASP A 301 -4.60 4.39 -18.29
C ASP A 301 -4.43 5.34 -17.10
N ASN A 302 -3.48 6.28 -17.22
CA ASN A 302 -3.29 7.36 -16.25
C ASN A 302 -4.14 8.62 -16.59
N GLY A 303 -4.99 8.54 -17.62
CA GLY A 303 -5.83 9.65 -18.06
C GLY A 303 -5.02 10.84 -18.52
N ILE A 304 -5.31 12.00 -17.93
CA ILE A 304 -4.65 13.26 -18.26
C ILE A 304 -3.29 13.45 -17.57
N LEU A 305 -2.92 12.57 -16.65
CA LEU A 305 -1.67 12.66 -15.91
C LEU A 305 -0.49 12.33 -16.81
N ARG A 306 0.55 13.15 -16.71
CA ARG A 306 1.74 13.01 -17.54
C ARG A 306 2.55 11.78 -17.15
N GLU A 307 3.01 11.02 -18.14
CA GLU A 307 3.92 9.88 -18.01
C GLU A 307 3.29 8.70 -17.24
N HIS A 308 4.12 7.85 -16.63
CA HIS A 308 3.71 6.56 -16.09
C HIS A 308 4.72 6.04 -15.06
N LYS A 309 4.48 4.85 -14.51
CA LYS A 309 5.38 4.10 -13.64
C LYS A 309 6.86 4.34 -13.96
N GLY A 310 7.66 4.56 -12.93
CA GLY A 310 9.10 4.81 -13.05
C GLY A 310 9.47 6.26 -13.33
N THR A 311 8.50 7.19 -13.36
CA THR A 311 8.76 8.63 -13.50
C THR A 311 8.22 9.42 -12.30
N LEU A 312 8.77 10.62 -12.07
CA LEU A 312 8.33 11.53 -11.03
C LEU A 312 7.25 12.53 -11.49
N PHE A 313 6.78 12.39 -12.74
CA PHE A 313 5.58 13.09 -13.20
C PHE A 313 4.33 12.53 -12.56
N GLU A 314 3.23 13.28 -12.63
CA GLU A 314 1.98 12.91 -11.96
C GLU A 314 1.54 11.47 -12.27
N GLY A 315 1.63 11.02 -13.53
CA GLY A 315 1.25 9.66 -13.92
C GLY A 315 2.13 8.53 -13.34
N GLY A 316 3.28 8.86 -12.73
CA GLY A 316 4.12 7.86 -12.06
C GLY A 316 3.89 7.75 -10.55
N ILE A 317 3.41 8.82 -9.90
CA ILE A 317 3.33 8.92 -8.43
C ILE A 317 1.95 9.24 -7.88
N ARG A 318 1.03 9.79 -8.69
CA ARG A 318 -0.37 10.04 -8.31
C ARG A 318 -1.21 8.84 -8.72
N VAL A 319 -1.93 8.27 -7.75
CA VAL A 319 -2.61 6.98 -7.90
C VAL A 319 -4.09 7.09 -7.52
N PRO A 320 -4.95 6.15 -7.95
CA PRO A 320 -6.28 6.06 -7.39
C PRO A 320 -6.17 5.80 -5.89
N PHE A 321 -6.83 6.64 -5.07
CA PHE A 321 -6.72 6.58 -3.62
C PHE A 321 -8.09 6.90 -2.98
N ALA A 322 -8.54 5.99 -2.13
CA ALA A 322 -9.81 6.13 -1.40
C ALA A 322 -9.67 5.60 0.05
N LEU A 323 -10.53 6.11 0.92
CA LEU A 323 -10.64 5.71 2.32
C LEU A 323 -12.10 5.54 2.69
N ARG A 324 -12.44 4.47 3.39
CA ARG A 324 -13.77 4.22 3.94
C ARG A 324 -13.68 3.88 5.43
N TRP A 325 -14.51 4.54 6.22
CA TRP A 325 -14.74 4.18 7.63
C TRP A 325 -16.18 4.56 7.98
N LYS A 326 -17.08 3.62 7.79
CA LYS A 326 -18.52 3.82 7.87
C LYS A 326 -18.93 4.40 9.23
N ASN A 327 -19.78 5.43 9.20
CA ASN A 327 -20.27 6.18 10.36
C ASN A 327 -19.20 6.94 11.18
N HIS A 328 -17.92 6.83 10.86
CA HIS A 328 -16.82 7.54 11.55
C HIS A 328 -16.25 8.71 10.76
N ILE A 329 -16.39 8.70 9.43
CA ILE A 329 -16.00 9.81 8.54
C ILE A 329 -17.15 10.15 7.59
N PRO A 330 -17.17 11.35 6.98
CA PRO A 330 -18.16 11.70 5.97
C PRO A 330 -18.16 10.69 4.80
N SER A 331 -19.32 10.42 4.22
CA SER A 331 -19.44 9.66 2.98
C SER A 331 -19.49 10.60 1.76
N ASN A 332 -19.07 10.08 0.60
CA ASN A 332 -19.09 10.78 -0.70
C ASN A 332 -18.38 12.15 -0.67
N LYS A 333 -17.33 12.26 0.17
CA LYS A 333 -16.54 13.49 0.27
C LYS A 333 -15.33 13.41 -0.66
N VAL A 334 -15.07 14.50 -1.37
CA VAL A 334 -13.83 14.70 -2.13
C VAL A 334 -12.85 15.49 -1.27
N PHE A 335 -11.63 14.95 -1.13
CA PHE A 335 -10.53 15.61 -0.42
C PHE A 335 -9.41 15.91 -1.42
N SER A 336 -9.07 17.19 -1.59
CA SER A 336 -8.17 17.69 -2.63
C SER A 336 -6.86 18.27 -2.15
N TYR A 337 -6.55 18.18 -0.86
CA TYR A 337 -5.18 18.43 -0.41
C TYR A 337 -4.27 17.23 -0.68
N PRO A 338 -2.98 17.47 -0.99
CA PRO A 338 -2.01 16.39 -1.17
C PRO A 338 -1.90 15.51 0.07
N ILE A 339 -2.08 14.20 -0.13
CA ILE A 339 -1.80 13.14 0.85
C ILE A 339 -0.82 12.14 0.25
N ILE A 340 -0.20 11.33 1.09
CA ILE A 340 0.77 10.34 0.66
C ILE A 340 0.55 8.99 1.34
N SER A 341 0.93 7.89 0.69
CA SER A 341 0.77 6.54 1.24
C SER A 341 1.43 6.33 2.62
N LEU A 342 2.38 7.20 3.01
CA LEU A 342 3.00 7.21 4.34
C LEU A 342 1.99 7.51 5.46
N ASP A 343 0.92 8.24 5.14
CA ASP A 343 -0.13 8.65 6.07
C ASP A 343 -0.95 7.46 6.60
N ILE A 344 -0.91 6.32 5.89
CA ILE A 344 -1.64 5.10 6.27
C ILE A 344 -1.12 4.58 7.62
N MET A 345 0.20 4.40 7.75
CA MET A 345 0.78 3.95 9.03
C MET A 345 0.51 4.95 10.15
N ALA A 346 0.68 6.25 9.90
CA ALA A 346 0.44 7.29 10.89
C ALA A 346 -1.01 7.32 11.35
N THR A 347 -1.97 7.17 10.44
CA THR A 347 -3.40 7.09 10.74
C THR A 347 -3.74 5.85 11.57
N CYS A 348 -3.29 4.66 11.13
CA CYS A 348 -3.55 3.42 11.84
C CYS A 348 -2.93 3.42 13.24
N SER A 349 -1.68 3.88 13.37
CA SER A 349 -0.99 3.95 14.66
C SER A 349 -1.68 4.90 15.64
N ALA A 350 -2.12 6.06 15.17
CA ALA A 350 -2.85 7.02 15.99
C ALA A 350 -4.20 6.48 16.47
N LEU A 351 -4.96 5.80 15.59
CA LEU A 351 -6.26 5.21 15.96
C LEU A 351 -6.14 3.98 16.86
N ALA A 352 -5.00 3.30 16.83
CA ALA A 352 -4.71 2.13 17.68
C ALA A 352 -4.05 2.51 19.01
N ASP A 353 -3.73 3.79 19.24
CA ASP A 353 -2.87 4.25 20.35
C ASP A 353 -1.52 3.52 20.39
N ALA A 354 -0.98 3.21 19.21
CA ALA A 354 0.26 2.46 19.08
C ALA A 354 1.48 3.39 19.16
N PRO A 355 2.52 3.04 19.95
CA PRO A 355 3.68 3.91 20.16
C PRO A 355 4.56 3.96 18.91
N ILE A 356 4.95 5.17 18.52
CA ILE A 356 5.95 5.43 17.48
C ILE A 356 7.29 5.83 18.12
N SER A 357 8.38 5.31 17.58
CA SER A 357 9.73 5.64 18.08
C SER A 357 10.04 7.11 17.91
N ILE A 358 10.53 7.76 18.95
CA ILE A 358 10.97 9.16 18.92
C ILE A 358 12.19 9.33 18.01
N ASP A 359 13.09 8.34 17.99
CA ASP A 359 14.32 8.39 17.19
C ASP A 359 14.07 8.18 15.70
N LYS A 360 12.91 7.61 15.36
CA LYS A 360 12.48 7.35 13.97
C LYS A 360 11.05 7.84 13.77
N PRO A 361 10.82 9.17 13.78
CA PRO A 361 9.50 9.74 13.60
C PRO A 361 8.95 9.39 12.21
N LEU A 362 7.62 9.29 12.12
CA LEU A 362 6.94 9.11 10.85
C LEU A 362 7.02 10.39 10.00
N ASP A 363 7.09 10.21 8.67
CA ASP A 363 6.91 11.31 7.72
C ASP A 363 5.42 11.49 7.36
N GLY A 364 4.61 10.45 7.53
CA GLY A 364 3.17 10.50 7.38
C GLY A 364 2.46 11.17 8.56
N VAL A 365 1.21 11.57 8.35
CA VAL A 365 0.34 12.20 9.35
C VAL A 365 -0.98 11.44 9.49
N ASN A 366 -1.63 11.57 10.66
CA ASN A 366 -2.99 11.05 10.85
C ASN A 366 -3.99 11.88 10.04
N LEU A 367 -4.64 11.25 9.05
CA LEU A 367 -5.57 11.93 8.15
C LEU A 367 -6.94 12.22 8.76
N ILE A 368 -7.35 11.55 9.83
CA ILE A 368 -8.71 11.62 10.35
C ILE A 368 -9.13 13.03 10.76
N PRO A 369 -8.33 13.83 11.50
CA PRO A 369 -8.71 15.20 11.84
C PRO A 369 -8.92 16.11 10.61
N TYR A 370 -8.13 15.93 9.55
CA TYR A 370 -8.26 16.68 8.30
C TYR A 370 -9.54 16.27 7.51
N ILE A 371 -9.82 14.98 7.47
CA ILE A 371 -11.00 14.44 6.78
C ILE A 371 -12.30 14.88 7.47
N ARG A 372 -12.28 15.02 8.81
CA ARG A 372 -13.42 15.50 9.62
C ARG A 372 -13.53 17.02 9.68
N ASP A 373 -12.67 17.76 8.97
CA ASP A 373 -12.57 19.23 9.01
C ASP A 373 -12.28 19.79 10.41
N GLU A 374 -11.72 19.00 11.32
CA GLU A 374 -11.20 19.43 12.62
C GLU A 374 -9.92 20.26 12.44
N ILE A 375 -9.15 19.95 11.40
CA ILE A 375 -7.99 20.72 10.91
C ILE A 375 -8.25 21.11 9.46
N THR A 376 -8.20 22.41 9.17
CA THR A 376 -8.52 22.98 7.86
C THR A 376 -7.30 23.34 7.01
N THR A 377 -6.09 23.22 7.58
CA THR A 377 -4.83 23.38 6.82
C THR A 377 -4.52 22.10 6.02
N PRO A 378 -3.68 22.17 5.00
CA PRO A 378 -3.17 20.97 4.33
C PRO A 378 -2.49 20.00 5.31
N PRO A 379 -2.60 18.66 5.12
CA PRO A 379 -1.89 17.68 5.93
C PRO A 379 -0.36 17.80 5.84
N HIS A 380 0.13 18.21 4.68
CA HIS A 380 1.55 18.37 4.40
C HIS A 380 1.82 19.73 3.77
N ASP A 381 2.86 20.43 4.26
CA ASP A 381 3.38 21.65 3.59
C ASP A 381 4.04 21.28 2.27
N TYR A 382 4.78 20.17 2.25
CA TYR A 382 5.51 19.66 1.09
C TYR A 382 5.53 18.15 1.07
N LEU A 383 5.43 17.57 -0.14
CA LEU A 383 5.73 16.17 -0.42
C LEU A 383 7.02 16.07 -1.25
N TYR A 384 7.82 15.03 -0.99
CA TYR A 384 9.16 14.88 -1.56
C TYR A 384 9.32 13.56 -2.29
N TRP A 385 10.11 13.55 -3.37
CA TRP A 385 10.50 12.34 -4.09
C TRP A 385 11.94 12.46 -4.57
N ARG A 386 12.66 11.34 -4.51
CA ARG A 386 14.00 11.18 -5.06
C ARG A 386 14.07 9.90 -5.89
N LYS A 387 14.69 9.98 -7.07
CA LYS A 387 15.10 8.79 -7.83
C LYS A 387 16.63 8.72 -7.85
N PHE A 388 17.17 7.77 -7.13
CA PHE A 388 18.61 7.64 -6.96
C PHE A 388 19.35 7.31 -8.26
N ASP A 389 18.76 6.45 -9.10
CA ASP A 389 19.38 5.91 -10.31
C ASP A 389 19.67 6.94 -11.42
N HIS A 390 19.03 8.10 -11.40
CA HIS A 390 19.17 9.12 -12.46
C HIS A 390 19.22 10.56 -11.93
N GLY A 391 19.41 10.76 -10.62
CA GLY A 391 19.39 12.09 -10.02
C GLY A 391 18.05 12.80 -10.19
N GLY A 392 16.97 12.04 -10.31
CA GLY A 392 15.61 12.57 -10.39
C GLY A 392 15.16 13.11 -9.02
N LEU A 393 14.45 14.23 -9.05
CA LEU A 393 13.87 14.88 -7.87
C LEU A 393 12.48 15.40 -8.19
N ALA A 394 11.61 15.38 -7.18
CA ALA A 394 10.39 16.16 -7.20
C ALA A 394 10.05 16.65 -5.80
N ILE A 395 9.45 17.83 -5.72
CA ILE A 395 8.86 18.38 -4.52
C ILE A 395 7.56 19.08 -4.90
N ARG A 396 6.53 18.89 -4.11
CA ARG A 396 5.23 19.51 -4.31
C ARG A 396 4.79 20.24 -3.05
N SER A 397 4.39 21.52 -3.21
CA SER A 397 3.49 22.22 -2.29
C SER A 397 2.03 21.91 -2.66
N VAL A 398 1.06 22.62 -2.10
CA VAL A 398 -0.35 22.47 -2.49
C VAL A 398 -0.56 22.78 -3.97
N ASP A 399 0.07 23.83 -4.50
CA ASP A 399 -0.19 24.40 -5.84
C ASP A 399 0.97 24.21 -6.82
N ILE A 400 2.23 24.18 -6.36
CA ILE A 400 3.40 24.12 -7.22
C ILE A 400 4.15 22.81 -7.04
N LYS A 401 4.47 22.18 -8.15
CA LYS A 401 5.39 21.05 -8.20
C LYS A 401 6.63 21.43 -8.98
N VAL A 402 7.78 21.10 -8.41
CA VAL A 402 9.08 21.16 -9.09
C VAL A 402 9.52 19.73 -9.37
N VAL A 403 9.96 19.45 -10.59
CA VAL A 403 10.38 18.11 -10.98
C VAL A 403 11.62 18.16 -11.91
N LYS A 404 12.51 17.20 -11.70
CA LYS A 404 13.56 16.78 -12.62
C LYS A 404 13.47 15.27 -12.78
N ASP A 405 13.23 14.80 -13.96
CA ASP A 405 13.20 13.37 -14.27
C ASP A 405 13.93 13.13 -15.59
N ARG A 406 14.43 11.92 -15.81
CA ARG A 406 15.17 11.52 -17.03
C ARG A 406 14.44 11.92 -18.31
N ARG A 407 13.11 11.94 -18.32
CA ARG A 407 12.30 12.32 -19.48
C ARG A 407 12.17 13.83 -19.67
N SER A 408 12.54 14.61 -18.64
CA SER A 408 12.65 16.07 -18.73
C SER A 408 14.10 16.56 -18.90
N ASP A 409 15.09 15.68 -19.06
CA ASP A 409 16.52 16.02 -19.09
C ASP A 409 16.90 17.15 -20.04
N LYS A 410 16.16 17.31 -21.15
CA LYS A 410 16.35 18.45 -22.08
C LYS A 410 15.97 19.80 -21.47
N GLN A 411 15.13 19.82 -20.44
CA GLN A 411 14.63 21.03 -19.78
C GLN A 411 15.24 21.28 -18.40
N GLY A 412 15.99 20.31 -17.84
CA GLY A 412 16.54 20.37 -16.49
C GLY A 412 15.45 20.31 -15.41
N VAL A 413 15.55 21.17 -14.38
CA VAL A 413 14.55 21.30 -13.33
C VAL A 413 13.42 22.24 -13.80
N VAL A 414 12.20 21.72 -13.88
CA VAL A 414 10.99 22.45 -14.33
C VAL A 414 9.97 22.57 -13.21
N SER A 415 9.02 23.49 -13.33
CA SER A 415 7.94 23.68 -12.36
C SER A 415 6.58 23.86 -13.03
N TYR A 416 5.53 23.34 -12.37
CA TYR A 416 4.15 23.34 -12.85
C TYR A 416 3.19 23.82 -11.75
N ASN A 417 2.09 24.47 -12.15
CA ASN A 417 0.96 24.75 -11.25
C ASN A 417 -0.01 23.58 -11.33
N ILE A 418 0.07 22.65 -10.39
CA ILE A 418 -0.68 21.38 -10.43
C ILE A 418 -2.19 21.57 -10.24
N ILE A 419 -2.64 22.65 -9.63
CA ILE A 419 -4.09 22.94 -9.50
C ILE A 419 -4.69 23.26 -10.88
N ASN A 420 -3.99 24.04 -11.71
CA ASN A 420 -4.50 24.50 -12.99
C ASN A 420 -4.00 23.65 -14.17
N ASP A 421 -2.88 22.94 -13.99
CA ASP A 421 -2.21 22.13 -15.03
C ASP A 421 -1.75 20.79 -14.44
N ILE A 422 -2.72 19.94 -14.11
CA ILE A 422 -2.48 18.58 -13.61
C ILE A 422 -1.70 17.72 -14.63
N SER A 423 -1.73 18.12 -15.91
CA SER A 423 -1.06 17.42 -17.03
C SER A 423 0.41 17.80 -17.19
N GLU A 424 0.92 18.74 -16.38
CA GLU A 424 2.32 19.18 -16.39
C GLU A 424 2.81 19.61 -17.78
N LYS A 425 1.99 20.41 -18.50
CA LYS A 425 2.25 20.88 -19.87
C LYS A 425 2.94 22.25 -19.92
N GLU A 426 2.54 23.16 -18.99
CA GLU A 426 2.98 24.54 -18.98
C GLU A 426 4.10 24.74 -17.95
N ASP A 427 5.34 24.87 -18.42
CA ASP A 427 6.49 25.17 -17.57
C ASP A 427 6.44 26.63 -17.07
N ILE A 428 6.19 26.81 -15.77
CA ILE A 428 6.15 28.12 -15.11
C ILE A 428 7.48 28.51 -14.45
N SER A 429 8.57 27.80 -14.74
CA SER A 429 9.88 28.00 -14.08
C SER A 429 10.39 29.42 -14.13
N GLN A 430 10.13 30.14 -15.22
CA GLN A 430 10.59 31.52 -15.39
C GLN A 430 9.67 32.52 -14.68
N SER A 431 8.36 32.31 -14.73
CA SER A 431 7.37 33.20 -14.11
C SER A 431 7.32 33.06 -12.57
N ARG A 432 7.73 31.88 -12.03
CA ARG A 432 7.74 31.54 -10.60
C ARG A 432 9.14 31.17 -10.09
N LEU A 433 10.16 31.88 -10.55
CA LEU A 433 11.56 31.56 -10.26
C LEU A 433 11.89 31.52 -8.76
N LYS A 434 11.32 32.42 -7.96
CA LYS A 434 11.57 32.48 -6.51
C LYS A 434 11.00 31.25 -5.81
N GLU A 435 9.76 30.89 -6.11
CA GLU A 435 9.09 29.72 -5.56
C GLU A 435 9.81 28.43 -5.98
N LYS A 436 10.17 28.30 -7.25
CA LYS A 436 10.99 27.20 -7.76
C LYS A 436 12.29 27.06 -6.96
N SER A 437 13.05 28.14 -6.80
CA SER A 437 14.33 28.12 -6.07
C SER A 437 14.12 27.70 -4.61
N LYS A 438 13.11 28.24 -3.94
CA LYS A 438 12.74 27.85 -2.57
C LYS A 438 12.46 26.34 -2.47
N LEU A 439 11.68 25.79 -3.39
CA LEU A 439 11.33 24.36 -3.39
C LEU A 439 12.56 23.48 -3.66
N VAL A 440 13.43 23.87 -4.58
CA VAL A 440 14.69 23.16 -4.83
C VAL A 440 15.59 23.17 -3.58
N ASP A 441 15.70 24.29 -2.88
CA ASP A 441 16.49 24.39 -1.64
C ASP A 441 15.92 23.53 -0.53
N LEU A 442 14.60 23.46 -0.39
CA LEU A 442 13.92 22.55 0.57
C LEU A 442 14.19 21.08 0.22
N HIS A 443 14.06 20.73 -1.06
CA HIS A 443 14.38 19.37 -1.52
C HIS A 443 15.85 19.00 -1.25
N ASN A 444 16.80 19.92 -1.51
CA ASN A 444 18.23 19.69 -1.26
C ASN A 444 18.51 19.47 0.23
N LYS A 445 17.86 20.21 1.13
CA LYS A 445 17.96 20.02 2.58
C LYS A 445 17.45 18.64 2.99
N TRP A 446 16.24 18.27 2.54
CA TRP A 446 15.67 16.95 2.79
C TRP A 446 16.56 15.82 2.21
N ASN A 447 17.06 15.97 0.97
CA ASN A 447 17.92 14.98 0.33
C ASN A 447 19.25 14.76 1.06
N ALA A 448 19.76 15.75 1.78
CA ALA A 448 20.98 15.62 2.59
C ALA A 448 20.83 14.72 3.82
N GLU A 449 19.59 14.44 4.24
CA GLU A 449 19.27 13.55 5.36
C GLU A 449 19.13 12.07 4.94
N LEU A 450 19.19 11.78 3.63
CA LEU A 450 18.79 10.49 3.07
C LEU A 450 20.00 9.57 2.82
N GLU A 451 19.71 8.28 2.90
CA GLU A 451 20.71 7.23 2.67
C GLU A 451 20.84 6.83 1.20
N PRO A 452 22.01 6.41 0.76
CA PRO A 452 22.18 5.77 -0.54
C PRO A 452 21.56 4.36 -0.52
N THR A 453 21.37 3.76 -1.71
CA THR A 453 20.96 2.35 -1.84
C THR A 453 21.94 1.43 -1.12
N ARG A 454 21.44 0.58 -0.23
CA ARG A 454 22.27 -0.27 0.65
C ARG A 454 22.35 -1.73 0.22
N PHE A 455 21.68 -2.13 -0.86
CA PHE A 455 21.57 -3.52 -1.25
C PHE A 455 21.66 -3.73 -2.76
N PRO A 456 21.98 -4.97 -3.24
CA PRO A 456 21.95 -5.30 -4.65
C PRO A 456 20.54 -5.16 -5.23
N THR A 457 20.44 -4.47 -6.34
CA THR A 457 19.19 -4.27 -7.07
C THR A 457 18.86 -5.49 -7.91
N LEU A 458 17.62 -5.55 -8.40
CA LEU A 458 17.21 -6.57 -9.38
C LEU A 458 18.12 -6.56 -10.61
N GLY A 459 18.60 -5.38 -11.05
CA GLY A 459 19.53 -5.23 -12.16
C GLY A 459 20.92 -5.81 -11.91
N ASN A 460 21.31 -6.04 -10.65
CA ASN A 460 22.61 -6.62 -10.27
C ASN A 460 22.54 -8.14 -10.12
N HIS A 461 21.40 -8.77 -10.36
CA HIS A 461 21.31 -10.23 -10.26
C HIS A 461 22.20 -10.90 -11.33
N LYS A 462 22.93 -11.96 -10.95
CA LYS A 462 23.95 -12.64 -11.79
C LYS A 462 23.49 -12.95 -13.21
N TRP A 463 22.27 -13.43 -13.40
CA TRP A 463 21.76 -13.75 -14.75
C TRP A 463 21.29 -12.52 -15.54
N TRP A 464 20.91 -11.40 -14.91
CA TRP A 464 20.72 -10.11 -15.59
C TRP A 464 22.01 -9.59 -16.19
N ILE A 465 23.11 -9.66 -15.41
CA ILE A 465 24.45 -9.27 -15.85
C ILE A 465 24.87 -10.14 -17.03
N LYS A 466 24.71 -11.46 -16.91
CA LYS A 466 25.05 -12.42 -17.98
C LYS A 466 24.27 -12.15 -19.25
N ASN A 467 22.95 -11.98 -19.17
CA ASN A 467 22.10 -11.71 -20.35
C ASN A 467 22.35 -10.34 -20.97
N LYS A 468 22.72 -9.31 -20.20
CA LYS A 468 23.15 -8.02 -20.75
C LYS A 468 24.45 -8.14 -21.53
N LEU A 469 25.39 -8.95 -21.06
CA LEU A 469 26.65 -9.19 -21.77
C LEU A 469 26.45 -10.03 -23.03
N GLU A 470 25.61 -11.06 -22.99
CA GLU A 470 25.28 -11.88 -24.16
C GLU A 470 24.40 -11.16 -25.20
N GLY A 471 23.54 -10.21 -24.77
CA GLY A 471 22.70 -9.41 -25.67
C GLY A 471 23.42 -8.24 -26.36
N GLN A 472 24.60 -7.85 -25.91
CA GLN A 472 25.44 -6.84 -26.58
C GLN A 472 26.34 -7.44 -27.69
N GLY A 473 26.28 -8.76 -27.88
CA GLY A 473 27.02 -9.50 -28.91
C GLY A 473 26.18 -9.91 -30.12
N LYS A 474 25.01 -9.29 -30.33
CA LYS A 474 24.17 -9.49 -31.52
C LYS A 474 23.85 -8.18 -32.19
#